data_0191e63d7401b6f34a1c7e30473a16d1
#
_entry.id   0191e63d7401b6f34a1c7e30473a16d1
#
_cell.length_a   1.000
_cell.length_b   1.000
_cell.length_c   1.000
_cell.angle_alpha   90.00
_cell.angle_beta   90.00
_cell.angle_gamma   90.00
#
_symmetry.space_group_name_H-M   'P 1'
#
loop_
_entity.id
_entity.type
_entity.pdbx_description
1 polymer ?
#
loop_
_entity_poly.entity_id
_entity_poly.type
_entity_poly.pdbx_seq_one_letter_code
_entity_poly.pdbx_strand_id
1 'polypeptide(L)'
;MKKWLMLVVFSLIFVGLVACSNNDESAGSDSDGGSDDTVELDFWIFGSTGYDQLVEEYMKDNPNVKININEGEMNDMHNNLFTSISAGSGGAPDIAQIEISQVEKFQEAQDQFYNLVDYGAEDVSSNFLDWKWAQAQSADGSFQIGLPTDIGPTTMFYRTDVMEEAGLPIDREEVAAQIDSWEAYYETAKTIKDKTGKPISDSPQLVFNSLRDQLEQQYFNEEDELIIEDTVKEAYDYTTKMIEEGLVGKNELWEPEWGSAMAEGSYATMPGAPGWMVANVKANAPDTSGKWDIAKIPEGAGNWGGSFLTIPKQSEYPEEAFEFISWLTAPEQQLKSFEIAGLFPSTPDVYENEDFLATTDEFYNNAPTAKIFAEAAQSVKTVYMGVNYSIVDTELGTALLNVAIEGADPEKEWDAAVERINSQLERQ
;
A
#
# COMPACT_ATOMS: atom_id res chain seq x y z
N MET A 1 -55.10 -21.12 -7.23
CA MET A 1 -56.40 -20.77 -6.62
C MET A 1 -56.17 -19.70 -5.57
N LYS A 2 -56.91 -18.56 -5.72
CA LYS A 2 -57.12 -17.41 -4.79
C LYS A 2 -55.91 -16.57 -4.43
N LYS A 3 -55.63 -15.50 -5.16
CA LYS A 3 -56.05 -14.08 -5.09
C LYS A 3 -56.57 -13.65 -3.73
N TRP A 4 -55.85 -12.67 -3.10
CA TRP A 4 -56.49 -11.57 -2.39
C TRP A 4 -55.64 -10.31 -2.47
N LEU A 5 -56.20 -9.32 -3.11
CA LEU A 5 -55.90 -7.90 -3.11
C LEU A 5 -56.45 -7.28 -1.81
N MET A 6 -55.79 -6.34 -1.22
CA MET A 6 -56.43 -5.24 -0.49
C MET A 6 -55.63 -3.95 -0.62
N LEU A 7 -56.23 -3.03 -1.31
CA LEU A 7 -56.04 -1.57 -1.31
C LEU A 7 -56.73 -0.98 -0.07
N VAL A 8 -56.21 0.09 0.51
CA VAL A 8 -56.93 1.18 1.22
C VAL A 8 -55.90 2.24 1.59
N VAL A 9 -55.90 3.37 1.03
CA VAL A 9 -56.63 4.67 1.07
C VAL A 9 -55.82 5.77 1.80
N PHE A 10 -55.63 6.81 1.03
CA PHE A 10 -55.23 8.20 1.33
C PHE A 10 -55.91 8.80 2.57
N SER A 11 -55.20 9.59 3.34
CA SER A 11 -55.81 10.72 4.06
C SER A 11 -54.81 11.87 4.17
N LEU A 12 -55.08 12.89 3.36
CA LEU A 12 -54.59 14.27 3.52
C LEU A 12 -55.29 14.92 4.73
N ILE A 13 -54.53 15.57 5.59
CA ILE A 13 -55.06 16.63 6.44
C ILE A 13 -54.19 17.87 6.31
N PHE A 14 -54.77 18.90 5.73
CA PHE A 14 -54.39 20.31 5.70
C PHE A 14 -55.08 21.02 6.85
N VAL A 15 -54.34 21.75 7.70
CA VAL A 15 -54.80 22.92 8.51
C VAL A 15 -53.53 23.58 9.01
N GLY A 16 -53.21 24.85 8.88
CA GLY A 16 -53.87 26.08 8.69
C GLY A 16 -53.01 27.14 9.39
N LEU A 17 -52.65 28.16 8.62
CA LEU A 17 -51.92 29.36 9.10
C LEU A 17 -52.74 30.13 10.11
N VAL A 18 -52.06 30.58 11.20
CA VAL A 18 -52.44 31.81 11.91
C VAL A 18 -51.19 32.64 12.20
N ALA A 19 -51.08 33.77 11.52
CA ALA A 19 -50.22 34.87 11.84
C ALA A 19 -50.83 35.73 12.94
N CYS A 20 -50.05 36.14 13.94
CA CYS A 20 -50.35 37.35 14.70
C CYS A 20 -48.99 38.01 15.03
N SER A 21 -48.87 39.19 14.49
CA SER A 21 -47.92 40.27 14.78
C SER A 21 -48.14 40.80 16.19
N ASN A 22 -47.07 41.11 16.95
CA ASN A 22 -47.00 42.34 17.73
C ASN A 22 -45.53 42.75 17.98
N ASN A 23 -45.21 43.98 17.65
CA ASN A 23 -44.05 44.74 18.05
C ASN A 23 -43.97 44.92 19.57
N ASP A 24 -42.72 44.90 20.15
CA ASP A 24 -42.16 46.03 20.89
C ASP A 24 -40.71 45.79 21.33
N GLU A 25 -39.88 46.75 20.92
CA GLU A 25 -38.68 47.38 21.52
C GLU A 25 -37.66 46.63 22.41
N SER A 26 -36.46 46.66 21.86
CA SER A 26 -35.15 47.01 22.46
C SER A 26 -34.69 46.45 23.79
N ALA A 27 -33.66 45.62 23.67
CA ALA A 27 -32.47 45.73 24.50
C ALA A 27 -31.30 45.10 23.72
N GLY A 28 -30.27 45.90 23.42
CA GLY A 28 -29.02 45.42 22.87
C GLY A 28 -28.35 44.43 23.84
N SER A 29 -28.06 43.29 23.36
CA SER A 29 -26.99 42.47 23.85
C SER A 29 -26.12 42.16 22.64
N ASP A 30 -24.91 42.69 22.67
CA ASP A 30 -23.82 42.19 21.86
C ASP A 30 -23.71 40.69 22.12
N SER A 31 -24.35 39.90 21.29
CA SER A 31 -23.96 38.50 21.10
C SER A 31 -22.82 38.56 20.10
N ASP A 32 -21.62 38.45 20.62
CA ASP A 32 -20.47 37.94 19.92
C ASP A 32 -20.89 36.61 19.34
N GLY A 33 -21.40 36.65 18.10
CA GLY A 33 -21.77 35.47 17.32
C GLY A 33 -20.51 34.96 16.64
N GLY A 34 -19.65 34.32 17.42
CA GLY A 34 -18.78 33.34 16.82
C GLY A 34 -19.69 32.24 16.28
N SER A 35 -19.93 32.23 14.98
CA SER A 35 -20.38 31.02 14.31
C SER A 35 -19.28 30.00 14.54
N ASP A 36 -19.56 29.02 15.40
CA ASP A 36 -18.79 27.77 15.49
C ASP A 36 -19.08 27.02 14.18
N ASP A 37 -18.50 27.52 13.06
CA ASP A 37 -18.59 26.82 11.78
C ASP A 37 -17.66 25.61 11.89
N THR A 38 -18.23 24.49 12.33
CA THR A 38 -17.54 23.21 12.37
C THR A 38 -17.30 22.75 10.95
N VAL A 39 -16.04 22.56 10.57
CA VAL A 39 -15.64 21.97 9.31
C VAL A 39 -15.80 20.46 9.44
N GLU A 40 -16.51 19.81 8.51
CA GLU A 40 -16.58 18.36 8.40
C GLU A 40 -15.77 17.91 7.17
N LEU A 41 -14.81 17.00 7.39
CA LEU A 41 -13.97 16.41 6.35
C LEU A 41 -14.28 14.91 6.21
N ASP A 42 -14.58 14.47 4.98
CA ASP A 42 -14.68 13.06 4.63
C ASP A 42 -13.32 12.54 4.19
N PHE A 43 -12.81 11.52 4.90
CA PHE A 43 -11.50 10.95 4.68
C PHE A 43 -11.61 9.49 4.25
N TRP A 44 -11.24 9.20 2.99
CA TRP A 44 -11.27 7.86 2.42
C TRP A 44 -9.91 7.18 2.53
N ILE A 45 -9.89 6.02 3.18
CA ILE A 45 -8.71 5.20 3.40
C ILE A 45 -8.94 3.74 3.04
N PHE A 46 -7.86 2.99 2.97
CA PHE A 46 -7.88 1.53 2.83
C PHE A 46 -6.79 0.90 3.71
N GLY A 47 -7.03 -0.35 4.10
CA GLY A 47 -6.09 -1.12 4.93
C GLY A 47 -5.97 -0.63 6.37
N SER A 48 -5.23 -1.37 7.17
CA SER A 48 -5.01 -1.02 8.57
C SER A 48 -3.95 0.07 8.70
N THR A 49 -4.35 1.29 9.02
CA THR A 49 -3.47 2.47 9.06
C THR A 49 -3.20 2.98 10.47
N GLY A 50 -4.09 2.66 11.43
CA GLY A 50 -4.09 3.26 12.77
C GLY A 50 -4.57 4.71 12.80
N TYR A 51 -5.10 5.22 11.68
CA TYR A 51 -5.54 6.62 11.59
C TYR A 51 -6.75 6.96 12.45
N ASP A 52 -7.59 5.99 12.82
CA ASP A 52 -8.70 6.23 13.75
C ASP A 52 -8.24 6.90 15.04
N GLN A 53 -7.15 6.40 15.63
CA GLN A 53 -6.61 6.94 16.88
C GLN A 53 -5.98 8.32 16.67
N LEU A 54 -5.30 8.54 15.54
CA LEU A 54 -4.68 9.82 15.22
C LEU A 54 -5.72 10.89 14.89
N VAL A 55 -6.80 10.53 14.19
CA VAL A 55 -7.94 11.41 13.92
C VAL A 55 -8.60 11.85 15.22
N GLU A 56 -8.81 10.93 16.18
CA GLU A 56 -9.34 11.28 17.50
C GLU A 56 -8.40 12.25 18.26
N GLU A 57 -7.07 12.07 18.14
CA GLU A 57 -6.08 12.96 18.73
C GLU A 57 -6.16 14.35 18.08
N TYR A 58 -6.19 14.44 16.75
CA TYR A 58 -6.28 15.69 16.02
C TYR A 58 -7.56 16.47 16.35
N MET A 59 -8.73 15.81 16.32
CA MET A 59 -10.02 16.44 16.64
C MET A 59 -10.10 16.93 18.09
N LYS A 60 -9.39 16.31 19.02
CA LYS A 60 -9.33 16.78 20.41
C LYS A 60 -8.62 18.13 20.54
N ASP A 61 -7.56 18.34 19.75
CA ASP A 61 -6.79 19.57 19.73
C ASP A 61 -7.42 20.61 18.81
N ASN A 62 -8.24 20.19 17.83
CA ASN A 62 -8.94 21.02 16.84
C ASN A 62 -10.46 20.81 16.91
N PRO A 63 -11.14 21.28 17.98
CA PRO A 63 -12.54 20.95 18.25
C PRO A 63 -13.54 21.54 17.23
N ASN A 64 -13.10 22.43 16.35
CA ASN A 64 -13.86 22.98 15.22
C ASN A 64 -13.75 22.14 13.95
N VAL A 65 -12.95 21.08 13.94
CA VAL A 65 -12.80 20.16 12.82
C VAL A 65 -13.36 18.80 13.21
N LYS A 66 -14.19 18.23 12.35
CA LYS A 66 -14.70 16.87 12.46
C LYS A 66 -14.26 16.07 11.23
N ILE A 67 -13.64 14.92 11.46
CA ILE A 67 -13.15 14.04 10.40
C ILE A 67 -13.92 12.72 10.45
N ASN A 68 -14.52 12.34 9.32
CA ASN A 68 -15.25 11.11 9.16
C ASN A 68 -14.42 10.16 8.29
N ILE A 69 -13.92 9.08 8.88
CA ILE A 69 -13.17 8.05 8.15
C ILE A 69 -14.15 7.12 7.44
N ASN A 70 -13.90 6.89 6.15
CA ASN A 70 -14.53 5.86 5.34
C ASN A 70 -13.46 4.89 4.87
N GLU A 71 -13.46 3.67 5.42
CA GLU A 71 -12.52 2.60 5.10
C GLU A 71 -13.16 1.58 4.16
N GLY A 72 -12.38 1.07 3.20
CA GLY A 72 -12.81 0.04 2.27
C GLY A 72 -11.65 -0.78 1.70
N GLU A 73 -11.97 -1.71 0.81
CA GLU A 73 -10.97 -2.44 0.06
C GLU A 73 -10.23 -1.51 -0.91
N MET A 74 -8.91 -1.66 -1.03
CA MET A 74 -8.03 -0.75 -1.78
C MET A 74 -8.52 -0.49 -3.20
N ASN A 75 -8.79 -1.55 -3.98
CA ASN A 75 -9.22 -1.41 -5.37
C ASN A 75 -10.59 -0.71 -5.48
N ASP A 76 -11.51 -1.01 -4.57
CA ASP A 76 -12.84 -0.39 -4.55
C ASP A 76 -12.73 1.10 -4.20
N MET A 77 -11.87 1.48 -3.24
CA MET A 77 -11.65 2.88 -2.87
C MET A 77 -11.06 3.68 -4.02
N HIS A 78 -10.06 3.15 -4.75
CA HIS A 78 -9.50 3.80 -5.94
C HIS A 78 -10.52 3.94 -7.08
N ASN A 79 -11.30 2.88 -7.36
CA ASN A 79 -12.34 2.92 -8.40
C ASN A 79 -13.45 3.91 -8.06
N ASN A 80 -13.86 3.97 -6.79
CA ASN A 80 -14.86 4.91 -6.30
C ASN A 80 -14.33 6.35 -6.39
N LEU A 81 -13.07 6.58 -5.99
CA LEU A 81 -12.43 7.88 -6.10
C LEU A 81 -12.39 8.34 -7.56
N PHE A 82 -11.87 7.51 -8.46
CA PHE A 82 -11.77 7.83 -9.88
C PHE A 82 -13.13 8.16 -10.51
N THR A 83 -14.16 7.37 -10.16
CA THR A 83 -15.55 7.60 -10.62
C THR A 83 -16.08 8.92 -10.08
N SER A 84 -15.87 9.22 -8.81
CA SER A 84 -16.40 10.41 -8.16
C SER A 84 -15.76 11.70 -8.69
N ILE A 85 -14.42 11.72 -8.86
CA ILE A 85 -13.73 12.89 -9.42
C ILE A 85 -14.13 13.11 -10.89
N SER A 86 -14.27 12.03 -11.67
CA SER A 86 -14.66 12.10 -13.09
C SER A 86 -16.09 12.58 -13.27
N ALA A 87 -16.99 12.30 -12.35
CA ALA A 87 -18.40 12.73 -12.42
C ALA A 87 -18.56 14.25 -12.20
N GLY A 88 -17.63 14.91 -11.51
CA GLY A 88 -17.61 16.36 -11.32
C GLY A 88 -18.80 16.97 -10.56
N SER A 89 -19.66 16.13 -9.97
CA SER A 89 -20.97 16.55 -9.41
C SER A 89 -21.13 16.32 -7.90
N GLY A 90 -20.00 16.22 -7.18
CA GLY A 90 -19.98 15.87 -5.75
C GLY A 90 -19.93 14.36 -5.54
N GLY A 91 -19.49 13.95 -4.34
CA GLY A 91 -19.35 12.55 -3.95
C GLY A 91 -17.90 12.06 -3.87
N ALA A 92 -16.91 12.88 -4.27
CA ALA A 92 -15.54 12.67 -3.87
C ALA A 92 -15.34 13.11 -2.41
N PRO A 93 -14.43 12.49 -1.67
CA PRO A 93 -14.10 12.90 -0.31
C PRO A 93 -13.31 14.22 -0.29
N ASP A 94 -13.12 14.78 0.90
CA ASP A 94 -12.19 15.90 1.10
C ASP A 94 -10.74 15.44 1.05
N ILE A 95 -10.47 14.23 1.55
CA ILE A 95 -9.14 13.62 1.57
C ILE A 95 -9.24 12.18 1.10
N ALA A 96 -8.35 11.78 0.19
CA ALA A 96 -8.26 10.41 -0.28
C ALA A 96 -6.84 9.86 -0.17
N GLN A 97 -6.73 8.63 0.32
CA GLN A 97 -5.50 7.85 0.25
C GLN A 97 -5.36 7.21 -1.12
N ILE A 98 -4.18 7.36 -1.74
CA ILE A 98 -3.82 6.74 -3.03
C ILE A 98 -2.59 5.86 -2.82
N GLU A 99 -2.67 4.61 -3.24
CA GLU A 99 -1.55 3.67 -3.21
C GLU A 99 -0.59 3.94 -4.40
N ILE A 100 0.69 3.65 -4.21
CA ILE A 100 1.78 3.99 -5.13
C ILE A 100 1.54 3.52 -6.58
N SER A 101 0.99 2.32 -6.80
CA SER A 101 0.73 1.78 -8.14
C SER A 101 -0.38 2.51 -8.92
N GLN A 102 -1.08 3.43 -8.25
CA GLN A 102 -2.17 4.22 -8.85
C GLN A 102 -1.81 5.70 -9.01
N VAL A 103 -0.66 6.12 -8.49
CA VAL A 103 -0.29 7.56 -8.46
C VAL A 103 -0.26 8.16 -9.85
N GLU A 104 0.41 7.52 -10.82
CA GLU A 104 0.53 8.03 -12.19
C GLU A 104 -0.84 8.15 -12.86
N LYS A 105 -1.75 7.19 -12.64
CA LYS A 105 -3.12 7.25 -13.14
C LYS A 105 -3.89 8.45 -12.59
N PHE A 106 -3.69 8.78 -11.32
CA PHE A 106 -4.30 9.97 -10.73
C PHE A 106 -3.57 11.26 -11.10
N GLN A 107 -2.27 11.19 -11.39
CA GLN A 107 -1.53 12.33 -11.94
C GLN A 107 -2.00 12.72 -13.34
N GLU A 108 -2.43 11.77 -14.18
CA GLU A 108 -3.10 12.12 -15.45
C GLU A 108 -4.39 12.92 -15.24
N ALA A 109 -5.07 12.71 -14.13
CA ALA A 109 -6.27 13.45 -13.73
C ALA A 109 -5.94 14.59 -12.73
N GLN A 110 -4.71 15.12 -12.72
CA GLN A 110 -4.25 16.10 -11.72
C GLN A 110 -5.10 17.37 -11.67
N ASP A 111 -5.78 17.74 -12.76
CA ASP A 111 -6.74 18.84 -12.80
C ASP A 111 -7.94 18.64 -11.86
N GLN A 112 -8.20 17.41 -11.42
CA GLN A 112 -9.24 17.05 -10.45
C GLN A 112 -8.75 17.08 -8.99
N PHE A 113 -7.49 17.45 -8.75
CA PHE A 113 -6.90 17.54 -7.42
C PHE A 113 -6.37 18.96 -7.16
N TYR A 114 -6.31 19.34 -5.91
CA TYR A 114 -5.57 20.53 -5.51
C TYR A 114 -4.07 20.29 -5.61
N ASN A 115 -3.35 21.25 -6.17
CA ASN A 115 -1.88 21.23 -6.14
C ASN A 115 -1.42 21.59 -4.72
N LEU A 116 -0.85 20.63 -4.00
CA LEU A 116 -0.45 20.83 -2.61
C LEU A 116 0.70 21.84 -2.46
N VAL A 117 1.45 22.15 -3.54
CA VAL A 117 2.44 23.24 -3.55
C VAL A 117 1.78 24.58 -3.22
N ASP A 118 0.57 24.82 -3.70
CA ASP A 118 -0.17 26.06 -3.45
C ASP A 118 -0.58 26.23 -1.98
N TYR A 119 -0.53 25.16 -1.19
CA TYR A 119 -0.88 25.09 0.24
C TYR A 119 0.34 24.99 1.15
N GLY A 120 1.57 24.95 0.60
CA GLY A 120 2.81 24.93 1.38
C GLY A 120 3.45 23.54 1.50
N ALA A 121 3.15 22.59 0.60
CA ALA A 121 3.75 21.26 0.61
C ALA A 121 5.28 21.30 0.54
N GLU A 122 5.86 22.27 -0.15
CA GLU A 122 7.33 22.42 -0.21
C GLU A 122 7.97 22.68 1.16
N ASP A 123 7.27 23.32 2.09
CA ASP A 123 7.77 23.61 3.43
C ASP A 123 7.96 22.33 4.28
N VAL A 124 7.25 21.26 3.94
CA VAL A 124 7.32 19.96 4.61
C VAL A 124 8.05 18.90 3.80
N SER A 125 8.50 19.20 2.59
CA SER A 125 9.14 18.24 1.67
C SER A 125 10.36 17.55 2.28
N SER A 126 11.16 18.31 3.06
CA SER A 126 12.36 17.77 3.76
C SER A 126 12.05 16.74 4.84
N ASN A 127 10.79 16.57 5.23
CA ASN A 127 10.39 15.54 6.19
C ASN A 127 10.40 14.13 5.56
N PHE A 128 10.40 14.03 4.24
CA PHE A 128 10.20 12.77 3.52
C PHE A 128 11.48 12.32 2.80
N LEU A 129 11.57 11.03 2.50
CA LEU A 129 12.58 10.49 1.61
C LEU A 129 12.42 11.09 0.20
N ASP A 130 13.52 11.55 -0.39
CA ASP A 130 13.52 12.22 -1.70
C ASP A 130 12.81 11.40 -2.78
N TRP A 131 13.10 10.10 -2.84
CA TRP A 131 12.49 9.21 -3.83
C TRP A 131 10.98 9.04 -3.64
N LYS A 132 10.50 9.02 -2.37
CA LYS A 132 9.07 8.89 -2.07
C LYS A 132 8.33 10.18 -2.35
N TRP A 133 8.94 11.34 -2.04
CA TRP A 133 8.40 12.64 -2.40
C TRP A 133 8.23 12.78 -3.92
N ALA A 134 9.28 12.44 -4.68
CA ALA A 134 9.30 12.55 -6.13
C ALA A 134 8.20 11.72 -6.82
N GLN A 135 7.78 10.59 -6.25
CA GLN A 135 6.72 9.74 -6.81
C GLN A 135 5.34 10.41 -6.88
N ALA A 136 5.05 11.40 -6.02
CA ALA A 136 3.80 12.15 -6.04
C ALA A 136 3.94 13.52 -6.71
N GLN A 137 5.07 13.77 -7.35
CA GLN A 137 5.38 15.03 -8.03
C GLN A 137 5.27 14.86 -9.54
N SER A 138 4.71 15.88 -10.22
CA SER A 138 4.76 15.91 -11.70
C SER A 138 6.20 15.95 -12.20
N ALA A 139 6.44 15.46 -13.42
CA ALA A 139 7.79 15.37 -14.01
C ALA A 139 8.55 16.70 -14.04
N ASP A 140 7.85 17.84 -14.15
CA ASP A 140 8.44 19.18 -14.12
C ASP A 140 8.56 19.79 -12.71
N GLY A 141 8.12 19.05 -11.67
CA GLY A 141 8.15 19.46 -10.27
C GLY A 141 7.13 20.54 -9.89
N SER A 142 6.24 20.94 -10.79
CA SER A 142 5.31 22.05 -10.54
C SER A 142 4.03 21.66 -9.83
N PHE A 143 3.73 20.37 -9.73
CA PHE A 143 2.52 19.82 -9.10
C PHE A 143 2.87 18.73 -8.11
N GLN A 144 2.36 18.81 -6.90
CA GLN A 144 2.43 17.76 -5.86
C GLN A 144 1.02 17.27 -5.59
N ILE A 145 0.72 16.03 -6.00
CA ILE A 145 -0.64 15.48 -5.89
C ILE A 145 -0.98 15.03 -4.46
N GLY A 146 0.01 14.61 -3.68
CA GLY A 146 -0.22 14.09 -2.33
C GLY A 146 1.00 14.15 -1.43
N LEU A 147 0.77 14.07 -0.12
CA LEU A 147 1.83 13.92 0.89
C LEU A 147 2.07 12.45 1.20
N PRO A 148 3.36 11.99 1.25
CA PRO A 148 3.68 10.59 1.55
C PRO A 148 3.23 10.17 2.95
N THR A 149 2.67 8.95 3.09
CA THR A 149 2.28 8.38 4.38
C THR A 149 3.28 7.37 4.90
N ASP A 150 3.59 6.39 4.08
CA ASP A 150 4.39 5.21 4.44
C ASP A 150 5.13 4.68 3.22
N ILE A 151 5.99 3.71 3.48
CA ILE A 151 6.74 2.98 2.46
C ILE A 151 6.75 1.50 2.77
N GLY A 152 7.02 0.68 1.75
CA GLY A 152 7.14 -0.77 1.88
C GLY A 152 8.55 -1.28 1.53
N PRO A 153 9.63 -0.87 2.25
CA PRO A 153 10.96 -1.35 1.95
C PRO A 153 11.02 -2.87 2.13
N THR A 154 11.54 -3.57 1.13
CA THR A 154 11.48 -5.02 1.08
C THR A 154 12.64 -5.69 1.80
N THR A 155 12.34 -6.77 2.50
CA THR A 155 13.28 -7.63 3.21
C THR A 155 12.99 -9.08 2.89
N MET A 156 13.61 -10.01 3.57
CA MET A 156 13.30 -11.42 3.46
C MET A 156 12.90 -11.99 4.82
N PHE A 157 11.63 -12.40 4.96
CA PHE A 157 11.20 -13.18 6.10
C PHE A 157 11.56 -14.65 5.86
N TYR A 158 11.96 -15.36 6.91
CA TYR A 158 12.31 -16.79 6.79
C TYR A 158 11.90 -17.59 8.02
N ARG A 159 11.65 -18.89 7.77
CA ARG A 159 11.31 -19.89 8.79
C ARG A 159 12.60 -20.52 9.32
N THR A 160 12.94 -20.18 10.55
CA THR A 160 14.14 -20.71 11.22
C THR A 160 14.10 -22.23 11.38
N ASP A 161 12.91 -22.79 11.66
CA ASP A 161 12.72 -24.23 11.79
C ASP A 161 12.89 -24.98 10.45
N VAL A 162 12.50 -24.39 9.33
CA VAL A 162 12.70 -24.99 7.99
C VAL A 162 14.17 -24.87 7.56
N MET A 163 14.84 -23.74 7.86
CA MET A 163 16.27 -23.58 7.60
C MET A 163 17.09 -24.59 8.43
N GLU A 164 16.76 -24.77 9.71
CA GLU A 164 17.39 -25.78 10.57
C GLU A 164 17.17 -27.21 10.06
N GLU A 165 15.95 -27.55 9.62
CA GLU A 165 15.63 -28.87 9.00
C GLU A 165 16.49 -29.12 7.76
N ALA A 166 16.78 -28.07 6.97
CA ALA A 166 17.65 -28.14 5.80
C ALA A 166 19.14 -28.21 6.14
N GLY A 167 19.51 -27.99 7.42
CA GLY A 167 20.90 -27.92 7.88
C GLY A 167 21.61 -26.61 7.48
N LEU A 168 20.83 -25.55 7.28
CA LEU A 168 21.27 -24.19 6.92
C LEU A 168 21.37 -23.29 8.16
N PRO A 169 22.08 -22.15 8.08
CA PRO A 169 22.08 -21.16 9.14
C PRO A 169 20.67 -20.67 9.50
N ILE A 170 20.51 -20.29 10.78
CA ILE A 170 19.26 -19.69 11.30
C ILE A 170 19.47 -18.30 11.88
N ASP A 171 20.73 -17.89 12.12
CA ASP A 171 21.06 -16.53 12.48
C ASP A 171 20.88 -15.58 11.28
N ARG A 172 20.26 -14.42 11.50
CA ARG A 172 19.86 -13.50 10.42
C ARG A 172 21.03 -12.97 9.59
N GLU A 173 22.17 -12.72 10.20
CA GLU A 173 23.37 -12.24 9.50
C GLU A 173 24.01 -13.37 8.68
N GLU A 174 24.04 -14.60 9.23
CA GLU A 174 24.52 -15.77 8.52
C GLU A 174 23.58 -16.16 7.37
N VAL A 175 22.24 -16.02 7.55
CA VAL A 175 21.26 -16.24 6.50
C VAL A 175 21.42 -15.21 5.39
N ALA A 176 21.56 -13.92 5.73
CA ALA A 176 21.80 -12.86 4.74
C ALA A 176 23.09 -13.09 3.95
N ALA A 177 24.14 -13.57 4.61
CA ALA A 177 25.41 -13.91 3.94
C ALA A 177 25.30 -15.19 3.08
N GLN A 178 24.44 -16.15 3.45
CA GLN A 178 24.20 -17.38 2.68
C GLN A 178 23.48 -17.11 1.36
N ILE A 179 22.64 -16.06 1.32
CA ILE A 179 21.77 -15.74 0.18
C ILE A 179 21.95 -14.27 -0.26
N ASP A 180 23.20 -13.83 -0.34
CA ASP A 180 23.58 -12.45 -0.68
C ASP A 180 23.29 -12.05 -2.14
N SER A 181 23.02 -13.04 -2.99
CA SER A 181 22.69 -12.89 -4.42
C SER A 181 21.55 -13.81 -4.84
N TRP A 182 20.88 -13.51 -5.93
CA TRP A 182 19.81 -14.36 -6.49
C TRP A 182 20.35 -15.72 -6.97
N GLU A 183 21.60 -15.81 -7.39
CA GLU A 183 22.23 -17.10 -7.67
C GLU A 183 22.42 -17.91 -6.37
N ALA A 184 22.88 -17.28 -5.28
CA ALA A 184 22.99 -17.94 -3.98
C ALA A 184 21.63 -18.34 -3.41
N TYR A 185 20.60 -17.54 -3.63
CA TYR A 185 19.21 -17.87 -3.29
C TYR A 185 18.73 -19.11 -4.03
N TYR A 186 18.99 -19.21 -5.34
CA TYR A 186 18.64 -20.37 -6.15
C TYR A 186 19.36 -21.65 -5.68
N GLU A 187 20.68 -21.60 -5.39
CA GLU A 187 21.41 -22.77 -4.88
C GLU A 187 20.94 -23.17 -3.46
N THR A 188 20.55 -22.18 -2.65
CA THR A 188 19.93 -22.43 -1.34
C THR A 188 18.56 -23.11 -1.50
N ALA A 189 17.78 -22.68 -2.48
CA ALA A 189 16.48 -23.31 -2.80
C ALA A 189 16.63 -24.80 -3.13
N LYS A 190 17.63 -25.17 -3.92
CA LYS A 190 17.96 -26.58 -4.24
C LYS A 190 18.31 -27.35 -2.99
N THR A 191 19.12 -26.75 -2.11
CA THR A 191 19.50 -27.38 -0.84
C THR A 191 18.29 -27.64 0.05
N ILE A 192 17.38 -26.68 0.20
CA ILE A 192 16.15 -26.81 0.96
C ILE A 192 15.28 -27.92 0.37
N LYS A 193 15.08 -27.91 -0.95
CA LYS A 193 14.29 -28.92 -1.66
C LYS A 193 14.83 -30.31 -1.46
N ASP A 194 16.16 -30.49 -1.62
CA ASP A 194 16.81 -31.82 -1.47
C ASP A 194 16.74 -32.35 -0.04
N LYS A 195 16.80 -31.50 0.98
CA LYS A 195 16.82 -31.89 2.38
C LYS A 195 15.44 -32.06 2.99
N THR A 196 14.50 -31.18 2.64
CA THR A 196 13.19 -31.11 3.30
C THR A 196 12.03 -31.47 2.39
N GLY A 197 12.23 -31.47 1.07
CA GLY A 197 11.17 -31.62 0.07
C GLY A 197 10.33 -30.36 -0.12
N LYS A 198 10.58 -29.28 0.66
CA LYS A 198 9.81 -28.02 0.61
C LYS A 198 10.40 -27.06 -0.43
N PRO A 199 9.58 -26.17 -1.02
CA PRO A 199 10.09 -25.06 -1.82
C PRO A 199 10.74 -23.98 -0.92
N ILE A 200 11.55 -23.12 -1.51
CA ILE A 200 12.13 -21.98 -0.80
C ILE A 200 11.10 -20.89 -0.55
N SER A 201 10.24 -20.61 -1.52
CA SER A 201 9.09 -19.69 -1.40
C SER A 201 7.81 -20.40 -1.82
N ASP A 202 6.66 -20.00 -1.28
CA ASP A 202 5.37 -20.63 -1.59
C ASP A 202 4.67 -20.02 -2.80
N SER A 203 5.06 -18.79 -3.20
CA SER A 203 4.44 -18.06 -4.30
C SER A 203 5.45 -17.62 -5.36
N PRO A 204 5.18 -17.86 -6.64
CA PRO A 204 6.02 -17.34 -7.73
C PRO A 204 5.97 -15.81 -7.83
N GLN A 205 4.83 -15.21 -7.46
CA GLN A 205 4.66 -13.76 -7.47
C GLN A 205 5.64 -13.07 -6.49
N LEU A 206 5.91 -13.66 -5.31
CA LEU A 206 6.89 -13.09 -4.36
C LEU A 206 8.29 -13.05 -4.94
N VAL A 207 8.72 -14.11 -5.63
CA VAL A 207 10.07 -14.17 -6.24
C VAL A 207 10.17 -13.16 -7.37
N PHE A 208 9.20 -13.14 -8.27
CA PHE A 208 9.16 -12.20 -9.40
C PHE A 208 9.12 -10.75 -8.93
N ASN A 209 8.21 -10.42 -8.01
CA ASN A 209 8.06 -9.08 -7.47
C ASN A 209 9.35 -8.59 -6.80
N SER A 210 10.02 -9.48 -6.05
CA SER A 210 11.30 -9.13 -5.41
C SER A 210 12.37 -8.72 -6.40
N LEU A 211 12.49 -9.43 -7.53
CA LEU A 211 13.43 -9.12 -8.60
C LEU A 211 13.04 -7.83 -9.33
N ARG A 212 11.75 -7.71 -9.66
CA ARG A 212 11.21 -6.51 -10.34
C ARG A 212 11.42 -5.25 -9.52
N ASP A 213 11.13 -5.29 -8.20
CA ASP A 213 11.16 -4.12 -7.33
C ASP A 213 12.58 -3.59 -7.06
N GLN A 214 13.60 -4.35 -7.41
CA GLN A 214 15.01 -3.92 -7.37
C GLN A 214 15.48 -3.19 -8.63
N LEU A 215 14.68 -3.21 -9.70
CA LEU A 215 15.01 -2.56 -10.97
C LEU A 215 14.80 -1.05 -10.88
N GLU A 216 15.61 -0.29 -11.64
CA GLU A 216 15.43 1.17 -11.81
C GLU A 216 14.34 1.49 -12.82
N GLN A 217 14.09 0.59 -13.77
CA GLN A 217 12.98 0.64 -14.71
C GLN A 217 12.27 -0.71 -14.68
N GLN A 218 10.94 -0.68 -14.58
CA GLN A 218 10.13 -1.88 -14.47
C GLN A 218 9.33 -2.13 -15.75
N TYR A 219 8.07 -1.72 -15.80
CA TYR A 219 7.18 -2.00 -16.92
C TYR A 219 7.16 -0.93 -17.98
N PHE A 220 7.35 0.33 -17.56
CA PHE A 220 7.28 1.50 -18.43
C PHE A 220 8.51 2.39 -18.25
N ASN A 221 8.86 3.13 -19.31
CA ASN A 221 9.77 4.27 -19.21
C ASN A 221 8.97 5.56 -18.89
N GLU A 222 9.67 6.70 -18.70
CA GLU A 222 9.04 7.98 -18.37
C GLU A 222 8.17 8.57 -19.52
N GLU A 223 8.24 7.99 -20.71
CA GLU A 223 7.40 8.29 -21.86
C GLU A 223 6.16 7.36 -21.97
N ASP A 224 5.88 6.54 -20.93
CA ASP A 224 4.83 5.52 -20.90
C ASP A 224 4.94 4.45 -22.00
N GLU A 225 6.12 4.23 -22.55
CA GLU A 225 6.36 3.11 -23.46
C GLU A 225 6.58 1.82 -22.68
N LEU A 226 5.93 0.73 -23.08
CA LEU A 226 6.09 -0.60 -22.49
C LEU A 226 7.48 -1.17 -22.81
N ILE A 227 8.28 -1.46 -21.75
CA ILE A 227 9.69 -1.89 -21.88
C ILE A 227 9.98 -3.26 -21.23
N ILE A 228 8.95 -4.07 -20.99
CA ILE A 228 9.04 -5.34 -20.22
C ILE A 228 10.03 -6.36 -20.77
N GLU A 229 10.27 -6.39 -22.09
CA GLU A 229 11.24 -7.30 -22.72
C GLU A 229 12.69 -7.00 -22.32
N ASP A 230 13.01 -5.73 -22.11
CA ASP A 230 14.36 -5.27 -21.80
C ASP A 230 14.61 -5.17 -20.27
N THR A 231 13.56 -5.32 -19.46
CA THR A 231 13.61 -5.09 -18.01
C THR A 231 13.22 -6.33 -17.23
N VAL A 232 11.94 -6.66 -17.14
CA VAL A 232 11.43 -7.71 -16.23
C VAL A 232 11.44 -9.13 -16.81
N LYS A 233 11.79 -9.29 -18.09
CA LYS A 233 11.87 -10.62 -18.75
C LYS A 233 12.85 -11.54 -18.02
N GLU A 234 14.00 -11.03 -17.59
CA GLU A 234 14.99 -11.82 -16.84
C GLU A 234 14.45 -12.29 -15.50
N ALA A 235 13.68 -11.44 -14.79
CA ALA A 235 13.00 -11.80 -13.55
C ALA A 235 11.93 -12.89 -13.78
N TYR A 236 11.19 -12.79 -14.88
CA TYR A 236 10.21 -13.79 -15.27
C TYR A 236 10.88 -15.13 -15.58
N ASP A 237 11.95 -15.13 -16.36
CA ASP A 237 12.70 -16.35 -16.75
C ASP A 237 13.35 -17.03 -15.53
N TYR A 238 13.92 -16.23 -14.62
CA TYR A 238 14.45 -16.75 -13.35
C TYR A 238 13.36 -17.43 -12.52
N THR A 239 12.21 -16.76 -12.39
CA THR A 239 11.09 -17.28 -11.60
C THR A 239 10.51 -18.55 -12.20
N THR A 240 10.27 -18.58 -13.51
CA THR A 240 9.70 -19.74 -14.20
C THR A 240 10.65 -20.94 -14.18
N LYS A 241 11.96 -20.71 -14.30
CA LYS A 241 12.97 -21.76 -14.09
C LYS A 241 12.85 -22.36 -12.68
N MET A 242 12.69 -21.54 -11.64
CA MET A 242 12.49 -22.04 -10.28
C MET A 242 11.18 -22.84 -10.13
N ILE A 243 10.12 -22.43 -10.82
CA ILE A 243 8.84 -23.15 -10.87
C ILE A 243 9.03 -24.53 -11.51
N GLU A 244 9.66 -24.61 -12.68
CA GLU A 244 9.88 -25.87 -13.41
C GLU A 244 10.72 -26.88 -12.61
N GLU A 245 11.66 -26.41 -11.80
CA GLU A 245 12.47 -27.25 -10.91
C GLU A 245 11.78 -27.56 -9.57
N GLY A 246 10.58 -27.02 -9.34
CA GLY A 246 9.79 -27.22 -8.12
C GLY A 246 10.43 -26.54 -6.89
N LEU A 247 11.22 -25.52 -7.09
CA LEU A 247 11.89 -24.73 -6.04
C LEU A 247 10.97 -23.65 -5.45
N VAL A 248 9.91 -23.28 -6.16
CA VAL A 248 8.87 -22.34 -5.74
C VAL A 248 7.52 -23.04 -5.71
N GLY A 249 6.68 -22.67 -4.76
CA GLY A 249 5.31 -23.18 -4.61
C GLY A 249 4.34 -22.60 -5.65
N LYS A 250 3.05 -22.79 -5.40
CA LYS A 250 1.98 -22.50 -6.36
C LYS A 250 0.89 -21.60 -5.76
N ASN A 251 1.10 -21.10 -4.56
CA ASN A 251 0.09 -20.29 -3.89
C ASN A 251 0.00 -18.92 -4.56
N GLU A 252 -1.22 -18.54 -4.86
CA GLU A 252 -1.54 -17.17 -5.27
C GLU A 252 -1.57 -16.27 -4.03
N LEU A 253 -1.03 -15.07 -4.15
CA LEU A 253 -1.02 -14.10 -3.05
C LEU A 253 -2.47 -13.71 -2.66
N TRP A 254 -2.68 -13.51 -1.37
CA TRP A 254 -3.95 -13.09 -0.76
C TRP A 254 -5.03 -14.16 -0.70
N GLU A 255 -4.84 -15.32 -1.33
CA GLU A 255 -5.76 -16.45 -1.19
C GLU A 255 -5.60 -17.14 0.18
N PRO A 256 -6.63 -17.82 0.71
CA PRO A 256 -6.59 -18.48 2.02
C PRO A 256 -5.46 -19.50 2.17
N GLU A 257 -5.07 -20.17 1.09
CA GLU A 257 -4.00 -21.14 1.05
C GLU A 257 -2.63 -20.50 1.33
N TRP A 258 -2.41 -19.28 0.83
CA TRP A 258 -1.20 -18.52 1.10
C TRP A 258 -1.08 -18.18 2.60
N GLY A 259 -2.15 -17.70 3.22
CA GLY A 259 -2.20 -17.45 4.66
C GLY A 259 -1.96 -18.73 5.49
N SER A 260 -2.56 -19.85 5.09
CA SER A 260 -2.40 -21.14 5.77
C SER A 260 -0.96 -21.66 5.70
N ALA A 261 -0.28 -21.49 4.56
CA ALA A 261 1.09 -21.92 4.34
C ALA A 261 2.10 -21.25 5.30
N MET A 262 1.83 -20.01 5.73
CA MET A 262 2.63 -19.29 6.74
C MET A 262 2.64 -20.05 8.08
N ALA A 263 1.49 -20.58 8.52
CA ALA A 263 1.36 -21.33 9.76
C ALA A 263 1.98 -22.73 9.68
N GLU A 264 1.84 -23.40 8.55
CA GLU A 264 2.27 -24.78 8.35
C GLU A 264 3.79 -24.94 8.24
N GLY A 265 4.52 -23.89 7.84
CA GLY A 265 5.95 -23.99 7.52
C GLY A 265 6.21 -24.88 6.33
N SER A 266 5.36 -24.76 5.31
CA SER A 266 5.44 -25.53 4.06
C SER A 266 6.50 -25.00 3.10
N TYR A 267 7.14 -23.86 3.42
CA TYR A 267 8.21 -23.21 2.68
C TYR A 267 9.21 -22.55 3.64
N ALA A 268 10.34 -22.06 3.12
CA ALA A 268 11.43 -21.55 3.94
C ALA A 268 11.49 -20.02 4.03
N THR A 269 11.19 -19.29 2.95
CA THR A 269 11.37 -17.85 2.88
C THR A 269 10.20 -17.12 2.22
N MET A 270 10.01 -15.88 2.58
CA MET A 270 9.12 -14.92 1.94
C MET A 270 9.97 -13.73 1.48
N PRO A 271 10.55 -13.79 0.27
CA PRO A 271 11.33 -12.68 -0.27
C PRO A 271 10.41 -11.52 -0.62
N GLY A 272 10.94 -10.30 -0.55
CA GLY A 272 10.18 -9.08 -0.88
C GLY A 272 9.16 -8.65 0.18
N ALA A 273 9.22 -9.22 1.39
CA ALA A 273 8.27 -8.88 2.45
C ALA A 273 8.57 -7.48 3.05
N PRO A 274 7.61 -6.53 2.98
CA PRO A 274 7.74 -5.21 3.56
C PRO A 274 7.30 -5.17 5.04
N GLY A 275 7.47 -3.99 5.67
CA GLY A 275 7.20 -3.81 7.11
C GLY A 275 5.77 -4.17 7.52
N TRP A 276 4.76 -3.79 6.73
CA TRP A 276 3.35 -4.11 7.02
C TRP A 276 3.05 -5.61 6.96
N MET A 277 3.87 -6.42 6.29
CA MET A 277 3.74 -7.88 6.27
C MET A 277 4.00 -8.51 7.65
N VAL A 278 4.70 -7.81 8.55
CA VAL A 278 4.92 -8.26 9.94
C VAL A 278 3.60 -8.58 10.64
N ALA A 279 2.63 -7.68 10.54
CA ALA A 279 1.30 -7.87 11.14
C ALA A 279 0.51 -8.97 10.41
N ASN A 280 0.61 -9.06 9.08
CA ASN A 280 -0.06 -10.06 8.27
C ASN A 280 0.37 -11.49 8.64
N VAL A 281 1.68 -11.74 8.76
CA VAL A 281 2.18 -13.07 9.18
C VAL A 281 1.72 -13.42 10.59
N LYS A 282 1.73 -12.47 11.53
CA LYS A 282 1.23 -12.70 12.88
C LYS A 282 -0.26 -13.07 12.91
N ALA A 283 -1.06 -12.42 12.05
CA ALA A 283 -2.49 -12.70 11.95
C ALA A 283 -2.78 -14.08 11.36
N ASN A 284 -2.05 -14.48 10.32
CA ASN A 284 -2.23 -15.77 9.63
C ASN A 284 -1.57 -16.96 10.36
N ALA A 285 -0.50 -16.72 11.12
CA ALA A 285 0.30 -17.76 11.76
C ALA A 285 0.57 -17.49 13.26
N PRO A 286 -0.44 -17.18 14.10
CA PRO A 286 -0.24 -16.71 15.48
C PRO A 286 0.52 -17.69 16.37
N ASP A 287 0.43 -18.98 16.10
CA ASP A 287 1.09 -20.05 16.88
C ASP A 287 2.54 -20.33 16.45
N THR A 288 3.11 -19.50 15.58
CA THR A 288 4.47 -19.68 15.06
C THR A 288 5.48 -18.66 15.60
N SER A 289 5.17 -18.01 16.71
CA SER A 289 6.11 -17.11 17.40
C SER A 289 7.45 -17.81 17.66
N GLY A 290 8.55 -17.12 17.32
CA GLY A 290 9.91 -17.65 17.44
C GLY A 290 10.34 -18.60 16.31
N LYS A 291 9.47 -18.88 15.33
CA LYS A 291 9.81 -19.67 14.14
C LYS A 291 10.10 -18.81 12.91
N TRP A 292 9.87 -17.51 13.00
CA TRP A 292 10.16 -16.54 11.96
C TRP A 292 11.32 -15.65 12.36
N ASP A 293 12.08 -15.20 11.37
CA ASP A 293 13.05 -14.13 11.54
C ASP A 293 13.13 -13.30 10.25
N ILE A 294 13.84 -12.18 10.28
CA ILE A 294 13.94 -11.24 9.18
C ILE A 294 15.41 -11.00 8.84
N ALA A 295 15.76 -11.17 7.57
CA ALA A 295 17.09 -10.93 7.03
C ALA A 295 17.06 -9.94 5.87
N LYS A 296 18.22 -9.44 5.45
CA LYS A 296 18.35 -8.68 4.20
C LYS A 296 17.99 -9.58 3.01
N ILE A 297 17.31 -9.00 2.05
CA ILE A 297 16.99 -9.64 0.77
C ILE A 297 18.24 -9.66 -0.12
N PRO A 298 18.43 -10.66 -1.02
CA PRO A 298 19.52 -10.66 -1.99
C PRO A 298 19.63 -9.34 -2.77
N GLU A 299 20.84 -8.86 -3.00
CA GLU A 299 21.20 -7.75 -3.89
C GLU A 299 20.64 -6.36 -3.55
N GLY A 300 19.81 -6.23 -2.53
CA GLY A 300 19.27 -4.95 -2.05
C GLY A 300 17.76 -4.91 -1.99
N ALA A 301 17.23 -3.86 -1.38
CA ALA A 301 15.79 -3.71 -1.21
C ALA A 301 15.12 -3.03 -2.40
N GLY A 302 13.91 -3.48 -2.71
CA GLY A 302 12.92 -2.74 -3.47
C GLY A 302 11.89 -2.07 -2.55
N ASN A 303 10.78 -1.63 -3.13
CA ASN A 303 9.65 -1.07 -2.40
C ASN A 303 8.35 -1.73 -2.86
N TRP A 304 7.61 -2.30 -1.93
CA TRP A 304 6.28 -2.85 -2.18
C TRP A 304 5.23 -2.13 -1.34
N GLY A 305 4.48 -1.23 -1.98
CA GLY A 305 3.43 -0.44 -1.35
C GLY A 305 3.87 0.93 -0.84
N GLY A 306 3.05 1.49 0.00
CA GLY A 306 3.12 2.86 0.49
C GLY A 306 2.15 3.77 -0.24
N SER A 307 1.67 4.78 0.46
CA SER A 307 0.56 5.61 -0.01
C SER A 307 0.85 7.10 0.09
N PHE A 308 -0.12 7.87 -0.39
CA PHE A 308 -0.13 9.33 -0.36
C PHE A 308 -1.52 9.81 0.04
N LEU A 309 -1.61 10.95 0.72
CA LEU A 309 -2.87 11.64 1.00
C LEU A 309 -3.04 12.81 0.05
N THR A 310 -4.17 12.81 -0.66
CA THR A 310 -4.51 13.76 -1.71
C THR A 310 -5.77 14.53 -1.35
N ILE A 311 -5.98 15.68 -1.98
CA ILE A 311 -7.16 16.53 -1.77
C ILE A 311 -7.87 16.72 -3.12
N PRO A 312 -9.00 16.02 -3.38
CA PRO A 312 -9.81 16.25 -4.57
C PRO A 312 -10.34 17.68 -4.66
N LYS A 313 -10.43 18.25 -5.87
CA LYS A 313 -10.95 19.61 -6.09
C LYS A 313 -12.42 19.81 -5.72
N GLN A 314 -13.14 18.72 -5.42
CA GLN A 314 -14.51 18.79 -4.94
C GLN A 314 -14.61 19.11 -3.45
N SER A 315 -13.49 19.06 -2.71
CA SER A 315 -13.45 19.53 -1.32
C SER A 315 -13.75 21.02 -1.23
N GLU A 316 -14.63 21.38 -0.31
CA GLU A 316 -14.94 22.78 0.03
C GLU A 316 -13.97 23.35 1.08
N TYR A 317 -13.12 22.50 1.68
CA TYR A 317 -12.23 22.81 2.80
C TYR A 317 -10.76 22.41 2.54
N PRO A 318 -10.16 22.84 1.40
CA PRO A 318 -8.82 22.36 1.03
C PRO A 318 -7.71 22.86 1.99
N GLU A 319 -7.90 24.00 2.64
CA GLU A 319 -6.93 24.55 3.61
C GLU A 319 -6.91 23.67 4.88
N GLU A 320 -8.07 23.36 5.44
CA GLU A 320 -8.20 22.52 6.63
C GLU A 320 -7.82 21.06 6.35
N ALA A 321 -8.14 20.57 5.16
CA ALA A 321 -7.69 19.26 4.69
C ALA A 321 -6.17 19.19 4.61
N PHE A 322 -5.51 20.23 4.06
CA PHE A 322 -4.06 20.29 3.98
C PHE A 322 -3.39 20.41 5.37
N GLU A 323 -3.95 21.22 6.27
CA GLU A 323 -3.48 21.30 7.66
C GLU A 323 -3.52 19.93 8.34
N PHE A 324 -4.61 19.20 8.17
CA PHE A 324 -4.76 17.85 8.74
C PHE A 324 -3.78 16.86 8.12
N ILE A 325 -3.68 16.74 6.78
CA ILE A 325 -2.76 15.78 6.17
C ILE A 325 -1.30 16.12 6.45
N SER A 326 -0.94 17.39 6.55
CA SER A 326 0.41 17.83 6.94
C SER A 326 0.75 17.40 8.37
N TRP A 327 -0.21 17.51 9.30
CA TRP A 327 -0.06 17.01 10.66
C TRP A 327 0.03 15.47 10.68
N LEU A 328 -0.88 14.79 9.96
CA LEU A 328 -0.96 13.33 9.97
C LEU A 328 0.27 12.65 9.35
N THR A 329 0.90 13.29 8.36
CA THR A 329 2.09 12.76 7.69
C THR A 329 3.41 13.24 8.29
N ALA A 330 3.38 14.05 9.36
CA ALA A 330 4.58 14.47 10.04
C ALA A 330 5.31 13.29 10.74
N PRO A 331 6.63 13.39 10.99
CA PRO A 331 7.43 12.28 11.53
C PRO A 331 6.87 11.64 12.80
N GLU A 332 6.32 12.46 13.73
CA GLU A 332 5.74 11.96 14.99
C GLU A 332 4.50 11.08 14.73
N GLN A 333 3.61 11.48 13.83
CA GLN A 333 2.38 10.76 13.53
C GLN A 333 2.66 9.51 12.70
N GLN A 334 3.63 9.56 11.78
CA GLN A 334 4.06 8.36 11.05
C GLN A 334 4.70 7.33 12.01
N LEU A 335 5.47 7.77 13.01
CA LEU A 335 5.99 6.89 14.04
C LEU A 335 4.84 6.21 14.83
N LYS A 336 3.81 6.98 15.24
CA LYS A 336 2.64 6.42 15.92
C LYS A 336 1.89 5.42 15.03
N SER A 337 1.71 5.73 13.73
CA SER A 337 1.08 4.82 12.78
C SER A 337 1.87 3.51 12.63
N PHE A 338 3.20 3.58 12.63
CA PHE A 338 4.05 2.39 12.67
C PHE A 338 3.84 1.57 13.95
N GLU A 339 3.81 2.21 15.11
CA GLU A 339 3.60 1.53 16.40
C GLU A 339 2.22 0.84 16.48
N ILE A 340 1.18 1.46 15.88
CA ILE A 340 -0.20 0.96 15.91
C ILE A 340 -0.43 -0.12 14.84
N ALA A 341 -0.01 0.15 13.60
CA ALA A 341 -0.39 -0.63 12.42
C ALA A 341 0.79 -1.23 11.64
N GLY A 342 2.04 -0.88 11.97
CA GLY A 342 3.22 -1.38 11.28
C GLY A 342 3.52 -0.69 9.94
N LEU A 343 2.87 0.44 9.63
CA LEU A 343 3.16 1.23 8.44
C LEU A 343 4.54 1.88 8.57
N PHE A 344 5.49 1.46 7.72
CA PHE A 344 6.87 1.92 7.86
C PHE A 344 6.99 3.39 7.42
N PRO A 345 7.56 4.28 8.28
CA PRO A 345 7.58 5.71 8.02
C PRO A 345 8.33 6.08 6.73
N SER A 346 7.77 7.02 5.95
CA SER A 346 8.45 7.64 4.81
C SER A 346 9.38 8.81 5.22
N THR A 347 9.48 9.07 6.52
CA THR A 347 10.19 10.21 7.12
C THR A 347 11.53 9.77 7.69
N PRO A 348 12.68 10.15 7.07
CA PRO A 348 14.00 9.66 7.49
C PRO A 348 14.44 10.13 8.89
N ASP A 349 13.90 11.23 9.40
CA ASP A 349 14.20 11.71 10.77
C ASP A 349 13.85 10.67 11.84
N VAL A 350 12.83 9.83 11.58
CA VAL A 350 12.43 8.74 12.47
C VAL A 350 13.55 7.68 12.57
N TYR A 351 14.38 7.52 11.53
CA TYR A 351 15.46 6.52 11.50
C TYR A 351 16.68 6.93 12.35
N GLU A 352 16.71 8.16 12.85
CA GLU A 352 17.72 8.63 13.80
C GLU A 352 17.26 8.46 15.27
N ASN A 353 15.99 8.07 15.48
CA ASN A 353 15.43 7.86 16.82
C ASN A 353 15.93 6.53 17.40
N GLU A 354 16.74 6.62 18.50
CA GLU A 354 17.34 5.44 19.15
C GLU A 354 16.27 4.48 19.71
N ASP A 355 15.16 4.99 20.24
CA ASP A 355 14.07 4.16 20.79
C ASP A 355 13.34 3.41 19.66
N PHE A 356 13.11 4.06 18.51
CA PHE A 356 12.57 3.43 17.31
C PHE A 356 13.49 2.30 16.81
N LEU A 357 14.77 2.59 16.62
CA LEU A 357 15.75 1.61 16.14
C LEU A 357 16.00 0.45 17.12
N ALA A 358 15.75 0.65 18.41
CA ALA A 358 15.83 -0.39 19.44
C ALA A 358 14.59 -1.29 19.47
N THR A 359 13.54 -0.98 18.71
CA THR A 359 12.32 -1.78 18.64
C THR A 359 12.63 -3.18 18.13
N THR A 360 12.26 -4.20 18.91
CA THR A 360 12.42 -5.61 18.55
C THR A 360 11.09 -6.32 18.60
N ASP A 361 10.97 -7.40 17.85
CA ASP A 361 9.77 -8.20 17.78
C ASP A 361 10.02 -9.64 18.23
N GLU A 362 9.42 -10.03 19.36
CA GLU A 362 9.56 -11.38 19.93
C GLU A 362 9.06 -12.48 18.99
N PHE A 363 8.05 -12.19 18.18
CA PHE A 363 7.53 -13.14 17.21
C PHE A 363 8.58 -13.53 16.17
N TYR A 364 9.46 -12.58 15.81
CA TYR A 364 10.56 -12.71 14.86
C TYR A 364 11.92 -12.87 15.57
N ASN A 365 12.01 -13.69 16.60
CA ASN A 365 13.26 -13.95 17.35
C ASN A 365 13.95 -12.67 17.84
N ASN A 366 13.21 -11.71 18.32
CA ASN A 366 13.67 -10.38 18.72
C ASN A 366 14.43 -9.66 17.59
N ALA A 367 13.98 -9.81 16.33
CA ALA A 367 14.53 -9.04 15.22
C ALA A 367 14.42 -7.55 15.51
N PRO A 368 15.45 -6.75 15.26
CA PRO A 368 15.41 -5.29 15.33
C PRO A 368 14.68 -4.76 14.08
N THR A 369 13.36 -4.96 14.02
CA THR A 369 12.53 -4.73 12.82
C THR A 369 12.66 -3.32 12.27
N ALA A 370 12.54 -2.31 13.13
CA ALA A 370 12.70 -0.92 12.74
C ALA A 370 14.05 -0.64 12.08
N LYS A 371 15.15 -1.17 12.65
CA LYS A 371 16.50 -1.01 12.09
C LYS A 371 16.65 -1.71 10.74
N ILE A 372 16.15 -2.94 10.60
CA ILE A 372 16.24 -3.72 9.36
C ILE A 372 15.51 -3.00 8.23
N PHE A 373 14.29 -2.54 8.48
CA PHE A 373 13.51 -1.82 7.47
C PHE A 373 14.07 -0.42 7.19
N ALA A 374 14.64 0.30 8.18
CA ALA A 374 15.30 1.58 7.94
C ALA A 374 16.54 1.44 7.04
N GLU A 375 17.35 0.38 7.25
CA GLU A 375 18.47 0.08 6.36
C GLU A 375 18.00 -0.28 4.95
N ALA A 376 16.90 -1.04 4.82
CA ALA A 376 16.28 -1.38 3.53
C ALA A 376 15.78 -0.12 2.80
N ALA A 377 15.06 0.76 3.49
CA ALA A 377 14.49 1.99 2.93
C ALA A 377 15.54 2.91 2.28
N GLN A 378 16.75 2.95 2.83
CA GLN A 378 17.86 3.76 2.30
C GLN A 378 18.45 3.21 0.99
N SER A 379 18.15 1.96 0.63
CA SER A 379 18.62 1.32 -0.60
C SER A 379 17.59 1.27 -1.72
N VAL A 380 16.37 1.68 -1.44
CA VAL A 380 15.28 1.73 -2.43
C VAL A 380 15.61 2.75 -3.52
N LYS A 381 15.34 2.37 -4.76
CA LYS A 381 15.53 3.23 -5.93
C LYS A 381 14.21 3.90 -6.32
N THR A 382 14.30 5.09 -6.88
CA THR A 382 13.14 5.74 -7.51
C THR A 382 12.76 4.96 -8.77
N VAL A 383 11.48 4.66 -8.92
CA VAL A 383 10.95 3.95 -10.09
C VAL A 383 9.73 4.70 -10.61
N TYR A 384 9.67 4.91 -11.92
CA TYR A 384 8.45 5.32 -12.61
C TYR A 384 7.56 4.09 -12.82
N MET A 385 6.34 4.12 -12.28
CA MET A 385 5.43 2.97 -12.34
C MET A 385 4.67 2.90 -13.66
N GLY A 386 4.30 4.06 -14.23
CA GLY A 386 3.47 4.17 -15.43
C GLY A 386 1.97 4.06 -15.15
N VAL A 387 1.18 4.78 -15.95
CA VAL A 387 -0.28 4.90 -15.79
C VAL A 387 -1.01 3.56 -15.82
N ASN A 388 -0.49 2.63 -16.58
CA ASN A 388 -1.07 1.31 -16.82
C ASN A 388 -0.37 0.18 -16.07
N TYR A 389 0.39 0.51 -15.01
CA TYR A 389 1.15 -0.46 -14.21
C TYR A 389 0.34 -1.69 -13.82
N SER A 390 -0.85 -1.48 -13.27
CA SER A 390 -1.71 -2.56 -12.75
C SER A 390 -2.15 -3.56 -13.83
N ILE A 391 -2.26 -3.13 -15.08
CA ILE A 391 -2.58 -4.02 -16.22
C ILE A 391 -1.43 -5.01 -16.42
N VAL A 392 -0.22 -4.49 -16.50
CA VAL A 392 0.98 -5.31 -16.75
C VAL A 392 1.24 -6.26 -15.58
N ASP A 393 1.15 -5.75 -14.35
CA ASP A 393 1.35 -6.53 -13.13
C ASP A 393 0.38 -7.71 -13.02
N THR A 394 -0.90 -7.48 -13.30
CA THR A 394 -1.94 -8.51 -13.29
C THR A 394 -1.68 -9.59 -14.35
N GLU A 395 -1.33 -9.19 -15.57
CA GLU A 395 -1.14 -10.13 -16.67
C GLU A 395 0.12 -10.98 -16.51
N LEU A 396 1.22 -10.40 -16.03
CA LEU A 396 2.44 -11.14 -15.72
C LEU A 396 2.27 -12.06 -14.51
N GLY A 397 1.56 -11.59 -13.47
CA GLY A 397 1.18 -12.43 -12.32
C GLY A 397 0.35 -13.63 -12.74
N THR A 398 -0.63 -13.44 -13.64
CA THR A 398 -1.44 -14.51 -14.22
C THR A 398 -0.59 -15.49 -15.02
N ALA A 399 0.34 -15.02 -15.84
CA ALA A 399 1.25 -15.89 -16.60
C ALA A 399 2.10 -16.77 -15.69
N LEU A 400 2.66 -16.22 -14.61
CA LEU A 400 3.42 -16.98 -13.63
C LEU A 400 2.57 -18.08 -12.95
N LEU A 401 1.33 -17.74 -12.60
CA LEU A 401 0.40 -18.71 -11.99
C LEU A 401 0.00 -19.82 -12.98
N ASN A 402 -0.22 -19.50 -14.26
CA ASN A 402 -0.48 -20.51 -15.29
C ASN A 402 0.70 -21.48 -15.44
N VAL A 403 1.94 -20.98 -15.41
CA VAL A 403 3.13 -21.84 -15.39
C VAL A 403 3.16 -22.71 -14.13
N ALA A 404 2.90 -22.13 -12.96
CA ALA A 404 3.02 -22.84 -11.69
C ALA A 404 1.91 -23.86 -11.45
N ILE A 405 0.65 -23.51 -11.76
CA ILE A 405 -0.54 -24.29 -11.45
C ILE A 405 -0.89 -25.23 -12.59
N GLU A 406 -0.94 -24.71 -13.83
CA GLU A 406 -1.38 -25.44 -15.02
C GLU A 406 -0.23 -26.19 -15.71
N GLY A 407 1.02 -25.88 -15.37
CA GLY A 407 2.20 -26.44 -16.04
C GLY A 407 2.34 -25.95 -17.46
N ALA A 408 1.90 -24.71 -17.71
CA ALA A 408 2.01 -24.08 -19.03
C ALA A 408 3.47 -23.83 -19.41
N ASP A 409 3.74 -23.74 -20.72
CA ASP A 409 5.07 -23.45 -21.25
C ASP A 409 5.42 -21.96 -20.97
N PRO A 410 6.52 -21.65 -20.29
CA PRO A 410 6.85 -20.31 -19.86
C PRO A 410 6.91 -19.28 -20.99
N GLU A 411 7.54 -19.61 -22.11
CA GLU A 411 7.69 -18.70 -23.25
C GLU A 411 6.35 -18.40 -23.92
N LYS A 412 5.47 -19.40 -24.03
CA LYS A 412 4.13 -19.20 -24.59
C LYS A 412 3.24 -18.36 -23.68
N GLU A 413 3.38 -18.52 -22.36
CA GLU A 413 2.63 -17.70 -21.39
C GLU A 413 3.13 -16.25 -21.41
N TRP A 414 4.45 -16.06 -21.55
CA TRP A 414 5.00 -14.71 -21.74
C TRP A 414 4.44 -14.05 -23.00
N ASP A 415 4.54 -14.72 -24.16
CA ASP A 415 4.02 -14.20 -25.43
C ASP A 415 2.51 -13.88 -25.31
N ALA A 416 1.74 -14.76 -24.69
CA ALA A 416 0.31 -14.56 -24.50
C ALA A 416 0.00 -13.39 -23.53
N ALA A 417 0.80 -13.23 -22.48
CA ALA A 417 0.67 -12.09 -21.55
C ALA A 417 0.98 -10.77 -22.28
N VAL A 418 2.06 -10.71 -23.06
CA VAL A 418 2.41 -9.54 -23.87
C VAL A 418 1.29 -9.18 -24.85
N GLU A 419 0.67 -10.19 -25.53
CA GLU A 419 -0.47 -9.96 -26.42
C GLU A 419 -1.69 -9.39 -25.66
N ARG A 420 -2.00 -9.92 -24.48
CA ARG A 420 -3.10 -9.43 -23.64
C ARG A 420 -2.84 -8.01 -23.13
N ILE A 421 -1.62 -7.73 -22.67
CA ILE A 421 -1.19 -6.39 -22.24
C ILE A 421 -1.38 -5.40 -23.38
N ASN A 422 -0.77 -5.62 -24.55
CA ASN A 422 -0.90 -4.73 -25.70
C ASN A 422 -2.36 -4.51 -26.09
N SER A 423 -3.18 -5.57 -26.11
CA SER A 423 -4.61 -5.47 -26.41
C SER A 423 -5.41 -4.65 -25.40
N GLN A 424 -4.99 -4.58 -24.14
CA GLN A 424 -5.61 -3.75 -23.11
C GLN A 424 -5.14 -2.30 -23.22
N LEU A 425 -3.83 -2.06 -23.43
CA LEU A 425 -3.27 -0.72 -23.63
C LEU A 425 -3.85 -0.01 -24.86
N GLU A 426 -4.12 -0.72 -25.95
CA GLU A 426 -4.77 -0.15 -27.15
C GLU A 426 -6.24 0.33 -26.91
N ARG A 427 -6.86 -0.04 -25.79
CA ARG A 427 -8.25 0.30 -25.47
C ARG A 427 -8.39 1.46 -24.48
N GLN A 428 -7.28 1.85 -23.86
CA GLN A 428 -7.21 3.01 -22.98
C GLN A 428 -7.11 4.30 -23.78
#